data_102e3bbc24e433f4e1b6470d0e8cb56b
#
_entry.id   102e3bbc24e433f4e1b6470d0e8cb56b
#
_cell.length_a   1.000
_cell.length_b   1.000
_cell.length_c   1.000
_cell.angle_alpha   90.00
_cell.angle_beta   90.00
_cell.angle_gamma   90.00
#
_symmetry.space_group_name_H-M   'P 1'
#
loop_
_entity.id
_entity.type
_entity.pdbx_description
1 polymer ?
#
loop_
_entity_poly.entity_id
_entity_poly.type
_entity_poly.pdbx_seq_one_letter_code
_entity_poly.pdbx_strand_id
1 'polypeptide(L)'
;MISSYVGENKTFEKQYLTGQLEVELTPQGTLAEKLRCGGAGIPAFFTPTAAGTVIATGGFPIKYKEDGKTVEIESEPRETRMFNGVEYVMEEALTGDVAIVKAWKGDTRGNLVFRGTARNFNPDAAKVRRRTQTEAPYAPPLPPCYVYYVTIMPTPMFMTLF
;
A
#
# COMPACT_ATOMS: atom_id res chain seq x y z
N MET A 1 -2.21 -8.51 -4.06
CA MET A 1 -2.77 -7.15 -3.88
C MET A 1 -2.75 -6.80 -2.41
N ILE A 2 -2.22 -5.65 -2.00
CA ILE A 2 -2.37 -5.11 -0.64
C ILE A 2 -3.34 -3.93 -0.73
N SER A 3 -4.42 -3.96 0.03
CA SER A 3 -5.47 -2.94 -0.02
C SER A 3 -6.15 -2.80 1.35
N SER A 4 -6.68 -1.62 1.64
CA SER A 4 -7.45 -1.42 2.86
C SER A 4 -8.92 -1.84 2.73
N TYR A 5 -9.37 -2.15 1.50
CA TYR A 5 -10.78 -2.37 1.26
C TYR A 5 -11.01 -2.92 -0.17
N VAL A 6 -11.95 -3.86 -0.34
CA VAL A 6 -12.26 -4.46 -1.65
C VAL A 6 -13.16 -3.55 -2.50
N GLY A 7 -14.06 -2.85 -1.93
CA GLY A 7 -14.80 -1.72 -2.46
C GLY A 7 -15.62 -1.93 -3.73
N GLU A 8 -15.75 -0.84 -4.50
CA GLU A 8 -16.65 -0.73 -5.64
C GLU A 8 -16.08 -1.30 -6.94
N ASN A 9 -14.82 -1.72 -6.97
CA ASN A 9 -14.19 -2.29 -8.15
C ASN A 9 -14.67 -3.73 -8.36
N LYS A 10 -15.66 -3.92 -9.22
CA LYS A 10 -16.27 -5.22 -9.51
C LYS A 10 -15.31 -6.25 -10.09
N THR A 11 -14.28 -5.82 -10.80
CA THR A 11 -13.23 -6.71 -11.32
C THR A 11 -12.37 -7.24 -10.18
N PHE A 12 -11.93 -6.36 -9.28
CA PHE A 12 -11.15 -6.73 -8.11
C PHE A 12 -11.93 -7.67 -7.18
N GLU A 13 -13.19 -7.30 -6.85
CA GLU A 13 -14.08 -8.13 -6.04
C GLU A 13 -14.24 -9.54 -6.65
N LYS A 14 -14.53 -9.62 -7.94
CA LYS A 14 -14.69 -10.89 -8.65
C LYS A 14 -13.42 -11.72 -8.60
N GLN A 15 -12.26 -11.15 -8.92
CA GLN A 15 -11.00 -11.88 -8.93
C GLN A 15 -10.63 -12.43 -7.54
N TYR A 16 -10.87 -11.67 -6.47
CA TYR A 16 -10.65 -12.13 -5.11
C TYR A 16 -11.60 -13.28 -4.74
N LEU A 17 -12.91 -13.11 -4.94
CA LEU A 17 -13.92 -14.10 -4.57
C LEU A 17 -13.87 -15.38 -5.42
N THR A 18 -13.29 -15.34 -6.60
CA THR A 18 -13.09 -16.54 -7.46
C THR A 18 -11.70 -17.15 -7.36
N GLY A 19 -10.89 -16.75 -6.38
CA GLY A 19 -9.56 -17.31 -6.14
C GLY A 19 -8.49 -16.94 -7.16
N GLN A 20 -8.77 -15.98 -8.05
CA GLN A 20 -7.80 -15.54 -9.07
C GLN A 20 -6.76 -14.55 -8.55
N LEU A 21 -6.98 -13.97 -7.37
CA LEU A 21 -6.15 -12.92 -6.81
C LEU A 21 -5.88 -13.14 -5.32
N GLU A 22 -4.63 -13.02 -4.93
CA GLU A 22 -4.23 -12.90 -3.53
C GLU A 22 -4.48 -11.48 -3.04
N VAL A 23 -5.16 -11.35 -1.89
CA VAL A 23 -5.49 -10.05 -1.30
C VAL A 23 -5.13 -10.01 0.18
N GLU A 24 -4.19 -9.16 0.54
CA GLU A 24 -3.92 -8.80 1.93
C GLU A 24 -4.73 -7.54 2.28
N LEU A 25 -5.72 -7.70 3.17
CA LEU A 25 -6.46 -6.57 3.71
C LEU A 25 -5.69 -5.96 4.88
N THR A 26 -5.25 -4.74 4.70
CA THR A 26 -4.47 -3.97 5.68
C THR A 26 -5.28 -2.75 6.12
N PRO A 27 -5.44 -2.47 7.43
CA PRO A 27 -6.10 -1.25 7.89
C PRO A 27 -5.50 0.00 7.23
N GLN A 28 -6.36 0.96 6.86
CA GLN A 28 -5.96 2.11 6.04
C GLN A 28 -4.80 2.91 6.65
N GLY A 29 -4.85 3.21 7.96
CA GLY A 29 -3.77 3.92 8.63
C GLY A 29 -2.47 3.12 8.70
N THR A 30 -2.57 1.79 8.87
CA THR A 30 -1.42 0.87 8.82
C THR A 30 -0.80 0.86 7.43
N LEU A 31 -1.61 0.83 6.37
CA LEU A 31 -1.12 0.88 5.00
C LEU A 31 -0.37 2.19 4.70
N ALA A 32 -0.88 3.33 5.18
CA ALA A 32 -0.20 4.61 5.07
C ALA A 32 1.16 4.59 5.78
N GLU A 33 1.22 4.03 7.00
CA GLU A 33 2.45 3.95 7.78
C GLU A 33 3.44 2.95 7.17
N LYS A 34 2.99 1.82 6.61
CA LYS A 34 3.84 0.90 5.84
C LYS A 34 4.56 1.62 4.70
N LEU A 35 3.84 2.47 3.95
CA LEU A 35 4.43 3.29 2.87
C LEU A 35 5.41 4.32 3.42
N ARG A 36 5.03 5.05 4.48
CA ARG A 36 5.90 6.05 5.10
C ARG A 36 7.21 5.42 5.61
N CYS A 37 7.13 4.29 6.30
CA CYS A 37 8.29 3.55 6.79
C CYS A 37 9.18 3.05 5.65
N GLY A 38 8.59 2.48 4.60
CA GLY A 38 9.32 2.02 3.42
C GLY A 38 10.11 3.14 2.74
N GLY A 39 9.48 4.32 2.59
CA GLY A 39 10.13 5.51 2.06
C GLY A 39 11.21 6.13 2.95
N ALA A 40 11.15 5.86 4.26
CA ALA A 40 12.10 6.34 5.25
C ALA A 40 13.24 5.32 5.54
N GLY A 41 13.20 4.12 4.96
CA GLY A 41 14.16 3.06 5.26
C GLY A 41 13.96 2.39 6.63
N ILE A 42 12.77 2.54 7.23
CA ILE A 42 12.39 1.89 8.49
C ILE A 42 11.79 0.52 8.13
N PRO A 43 12.39 -0.61 8.55
CA PRO A 43 11.98 -1.94 8.08
C PRO A 43 10.65 -2.41 8.64
N ALA A 44 10.28 -1.99 9.85
CA ALA A 44 9.06 -2.38 10.55
C ALA A 44 8.68 -1.36 11.62
N PHE A 45 7.44 -1.41 12.09
CA PHE A 45 6.92 -0.58 13.17
C PHE A 45 5.88 -1.33 13.99
N PHE A 46 5.59 -0.86 15.18
CA PHE A 46 4.53 -1.36 16.03
C PHE A 46 3.34 -0.40 16.05
N THR A 47 2.12 -0.94 15.93
CA THR A 47 0.87 -0.17 15.97
C THR A 47 -0.17 -0.88 16.83
N PRO A 48 -1.00 -0.16 17.60
CA PRO A 48 -2.11 -0.78 18.32
C PRO A 48 -3.28 -1.15 17.39
N THR A 49 -3.25 -0.69 16.15
CA THR A 49 -4.28 -1.00 15.14
C THR A 49 -4.25 -2.49 14.85
N ALA A 50 -5.43 -3.11 14.84
CA ALA A 50 -5.67 -4.54 14.63
C ALA A 50 -5.19 -5.48 15.77
N ALA A 51 -4.67 -4.97 16.88
CA ALA A 51 -4.42 -5.80 18.06
C ALA A 51 -5.71 -6.52 18.51
N GLY A 52 -5.61 -7.81 18.86
CA GLY A 52 -6.75 -8.65 19.25
C GLY A 52 -7.72 -9.02 18.12
N THR A 53 -7.36 -8.77 16.88
CA THR A 53 -8.17 -9.17 15.70
C THR A 53 -7.51 -10.30 14.91
N VAL A 54 -8.25 -10.88 13.96
CA VAL A 54 -7.71 -11.91 13.06
C VAL A 54 -6.51 -11.46 12.23
N ILE A 55 -6.31 -10.18 12.07
CA ILE A 55 -5.11 -9.63 11.41
C ILE A 55 -3.87 -9.87 12.26
N ALA A 56 -4.00 -9.77 13.59
CA ALA A 56 -2.90 -10.08 14.51
C ALA A 56 -2.73 -11.58 14.74
N THR A 57 -3.84 -12.31 14.91
CA THR A 57 -3.81 -13.74 15.27
C THR A 57 -3.62 -14.69 14.09
N GLY A 58 -3.74 -14.17 12.87
CA GLY A 58 -3.70 -15.00 11.66
C GLY A 58 -5.02 -15.70 11.34
N GLY A 59 -5.06 -16.41 10.20
CA GLY A 59 -6.25 -17.14 9.75
C GLY A 59 -7.20 -16.29 8.89
N PHE A 60 -6.81 -15.07 8.50
CA PHE A 60 -7.61 -14.28 7.56
C PHE A 60 -7.39 -14.79 6.12
N PRO A 61 -8.47 -15.01 5.33
CA PRO A 61 -8.34 -15.48 3.95
C PRO A 61 -7.56 -14.50 3.06
N ILE A 62 -6.39 -14.91 2.60
CA ILE A 62 -5.57 -14.17 1.61
C ILE A 62 -5.96 -14.58 0.21
N LYS A 63 -6.22 -15.88 -0.02
CA LYS A 63 -6.61 -16.42 -1.31
C LYS A 63 -7.61 -17.54 -1.15
N TYR A 64 -8.64 -17.53 -1.99
CA TYR A 64 -9.57 -18.64 -2.14
C TYR A 64 -9.15 -19.57 -3.28
N LYS A 65 -9.58 -20.83 -3.24
CA LYS A 65 -9.55 -21.73 -4.40
C LYS A 65 -10.57 -21.27 -5.46
N GLU A 66 -10.51 -21.87 -6.64
CA GLU A 66 -11.43 -21.54 -7.75
C GLU A 66 -12.91 -21.73 -7.40
N ASP A 67 -13.22 -22.51 -6.35
CA ASP A 67 -14.59 -22.71 -5.86
C ASP A 67 -15.15 -21.47 -5.13
N GLY A 68 -14.31 -20.49 -4.84
CA GLY A 68 -14.67 -19.24 -4.14
C GLY A 68 -15.12 -19.43 -2.68
N LYS A 69 -14.90 -20.61 -2.10
CA LYS A 69 -15.34 -20.98 -0.74
C LYS A 69 -14.23 -21.54 0.12
N THR A 70 -13.41 -22.40 -0.45
CA THR A 70 -12.29 -23.03 0.26
C THR A 70 -11.11 -22.05 0.29
N VAL A 71 -10.58 -21.77 1.47
CA VAL A 71 -9.38 -20.93 1.62
C VAL A 71 -8.17 -21.74 1.17
N GLU A 72 -7.36 -21.16 0.29
CA GLU A 72 -6.10 -21.73 -0.19
C GLU A 72 -4.91 -21.19 0.60
N ILE A 73 -4.91 -19.88 0.90
CA ILE A 73 -3.86 -19.21 1.65
C ILE A 73 -4.52 -18.37 2.75
N GLU A 74 -4.06 -18.58 3.98
CA GLU A 74 -4.44 -17.79 5.15
C GLU A 74 -3.29 -16.89 5.59
N SER A 75 -3.60 -15.80 6.29
CA SER A 75 -2.61 -14.92 6.86
C SER A 75 -1.89 -15.57 8.04
N GLU A 76 -0.58 -15.36 8.12
CA GLU A 76 0.23 -15.77 9.27
C GLU A 76 -0.03 -14.86 10.48
N PRO A 77 0.12 -15.40 11.72
CA PRO A 77 0.13 -14.59 12.94
C PRO A 77 1.25 -13.56 12.90
N ARG A 78 0.98 -12.36 13.42
CA ARG A 78 1.97 -11.28 13.51
C ARG A 78 2.57 -11.21 14.91
N GLU A 79 3.82 -10.77 15.02
CA GLU A 79 4.44 -10.48 16.32
C GLU A 79 3.62 -9.43 17.05
N THR A 80 3.34 -9.67 18.34
CA THR A 80 2.72 -8.67 19.21
C THR A 80 3.64 -8.33 20.36
N ARG A 81 3.57 -7.10 20.85
CA ARG A 81 4.35 -6.62 21.98
C ARG A 81 3.57 -5.63 22.83
N MET A 82 3.74 -5.74 24.15
CA MET A 82 3.15 -4.81 25.10
C MET A 82 4.03 -3.57 25.27
N PHE A 83 3.45 -2.38 25.13
CA PHE A 83 4.08 -1.11 25.48
C PHE A 83 3.14 -0.34 26.41
N ASN A 84 3.60 -0.03 27.61
CA ASN A 84 2.83 0.71 28.62
C ASN A 84 1.42 0.14 28.88
N GLY A 85 1.29 -1.20 28.90
CA GLY A 85 0.02 -1.87 29.13
C GLY A 85 -0.93 -1.95 27.93
N VAL A 86 -0.49 -1.51 26.75
CA VAL A 86 -1.25 -1.59 25.49
C VAL A 86 -0.55 -2.57 24.55
N GLU A 87 -1.33 -3.48 23.94
CA GLU A 87 -0.82 -4.41 22.95
C GLU A 87 -0.65 -3.74 21.58
N TYR A 88 0.47 -4.03 20.94
CA TYR A 88 0.82 -3.56 19.60
C TYR A 88 1.13 -4.75 18.70
N VAL A 89 0.81 -4.59 17.44
CA VAL A 89 1.11 -5.54 16.36
C VAL A 89 2.30 -5.01 15.57
N MET A 90 3.25 -5.86 15.27
CA MET A 90 4.36 -5.54 14.38
C MET A 90 3.91 -5.61 12.92
N GLU A 91 4.22 -4.57 12.17
CA GLU A 91 3.94 -4.44 10.76
C GLU A 91 5.22 -4.14 9.99
N GLU A 92 5.49 -4.92 8.95
CA GLU A 92 6.62 -4.67 8.07
C GLU A 92 6.33 -3.51 7.12
N ALA A 93 7.37 -2.74 6.83
CA ALA A 93 7.29 -1.64 5.88
C ALA A 93 7.04 -2.15 4.45
N LEU A 94 6.38 -1.33 3.65
CA LEU A 94 6.12 -1.61 2.25
C LEU A 94 7.07 -0.81 1.37
N THR A 95 7.82 -1.51 0.51
CA THR A 95 8.68 -0.91 -0.52
C THR A 95 8.20 -1.31 -1.90
N GLY A 96 8.48 -0.49 -2.91
CA GLY A 96 8.07 -0.76 -4.28
C GLY A 96 9.10 -0.29 -5.30
N ASP A 97 9.04 -0.83 -6.51
CA ASP A 97 9.93 -0.47 -7.61
C ASP A 97 9.43 0.75 -8.37
N VAL A 98 8.11 0.92 -8.47
CA VAL A 98 7.45 2.00 -9.20
C VAL A 98 6.26 2.52 -8.39
N ALA A 99 6.07 3.84 -8.30
CA ALA A 99 4.91 4.46 -7.63
C ALA A 99 4.08 5.30 -8.61
N ILE A 100 2.75 5.11 -8.70
CA ILE A 100 1.84 6.00 -9.44
C ILE A 100 1.21 6.97 -8.44
N VAL A 101 1.47 8.26 -8.63
CA VAL A 101 0.94 9.31 -7.76
C VAL A 101 0.26 10.41 -8.57
N LYS A 102 -0.77 11.02 -7.98
CA LYS A 102 -1.42 12.20 -8.54
C LYS A 102 -0.97 13.44 -7.76
N ALA A 103 -0.43 14.44 -8.46
CA ALA A 103 -0.03 15.71 -7.86
C ALA A 103 -0.77 16.89 -8.49
N TRP A 104 -0.81 18.03 -7.80
CA TRP A 104 -1.33 19.29 -8.34
C TRP A 104 -0.35 19.95 -9.29
N LYS A 105 0.95 19.97 -8.91
CA LYS A 105 2.05 20.55 -9.68
C LYS A 105 3.31 19.72 -9.46
N GLY A 106 4.20 19.71 -10.42
CA GLY A 106 5.54 19.15 -10.31
C GLY A 106 6.55 20.04 -11.01
N ASP A 107 7.81 19.95 -10.61
CA ASP A 107 8.93 20.60 -11.29
C ASP A 107 9.80 19.57 -12.04
N THR A 108 10.75 20.04 -12.79
CA THR A 108 11.68 19.21 -13.57
C THR A 108 12.65 18.40 -12.72
N ARG A 109 12.70 18.66 -11.41
CA ARG A 109 13.52 17.92 -10.43
C ARG A 109 12.73 16.83 -9.69
N GLY A 110 11.42 16.69 -10.00
CA GLY A 110 10.55 15.70 -9.37
C GLY A 110 9.95 16.15 -8.03
N ASN A 111 10.05 17.43 -7.66
CA ASN A 111 9.32 17.95 -6.51
C ASN A 111 7.84 18.06 -6.83
N LEU A 112 6.98 17.60 -5.92
CA LEU A 112 5.53 17.52 -6.11
C LEU A 112 4.79 18.38 -5.09
N VAL A 113 3.78 19.11 -5.56
CA VAL A 113 2.84 19.84 -4.72
C VAL A 113 1.47 19.18 -4.83
N PHE A 114 0.87 18.87 -3.69
CA PHE A 114 -0.45 18.27 -3.60
C PHE A 114 -1.48 19.29 -3.13
N ARG A 115 -2.74 19.16 -3.59
CA ARG A 115 -3.83 20.07 -3.23
C ARG A 115 -5.05 19.29 -2.75
N GLY A 116 -5.65 19.74 -1.63
CA GLY A 116 -6.85 19.16 -1.06
C GLY A 116 -6.67 17.67 -0.73
N THR A 117 -7.67 16.87 -1.03
CA THR A 117 -7.70 15.43 -0.77
C THR A 117 -6.66 14.61 -1.54
N ALA A 118 -6.02 15.17 -2.57
CA ALA A 118 -4.91 14.52 -3.26
C ALA A 118 -3.65 14.37 -2.38
N ARG A 119 -3.55 15.10 -1.25
CA ARG A 119 -2.54 14.88 -0.22
C ARG A 119 -2.97 13.77 0.75
N ASN A 120 -3.25 12.59 0.23
CA ASN A 120 -3.55 11.38 0.98
C ASN A 120 -2.31 10.47 1.03
N PHE A 121 -2.36 9.30 0.39
CA PHE A 121 -1.21 8.39 0.26
C PHE A 121 -0.14 8.87 -0.72
N ASN A 122 -0.47 9.80 -1.64
CA ASN A 122 0.42 10.19 -2.72
C ASN A 122 1.81 10.66 -2.26
N PRO A 123 1.97 11.51 -1.22
CA PRO A 123 3.29 11.93 -0.75
C PRO A 123 4.15 10.79 -0.21
N ASP A 124 3.53 9.83 0.48
CA ASP A 124 4.25 8.70 1.06
C ASP A 124 4.55 7.66 -0.03
N ALA A 125 3.60 7.37 -0.91
CA ALA A 125 3.81 6.53 -2.07
C ALA A 125 4.97 7.03 -2.97
N ALA A 126 5.08 8.33 -3.19
CA ALA A 126 6.16 8.91 -3.98
C ALA A 126 7.57 8.66 -3.40
N LYS A 127 7.68 8.36 -2.10
CA LYS A 127 8.96 8.10 -1.40
C LYS A 127 9.35 6.63 -1.35
N VAL A 128 8.44 5.70 -1.58
CA VAL A 128 8.58 4.25 -1.33
C VAL A 128 9.57 3.55 -2.28
N ARG A 129 10.13 4.25 -3.24
CA ARG A 129 10.94 3.72 -4.33
C ARG A 129 12.30 3.15 -3.89
N ARG A 130 12.59 1.92 -4.33
CA ARG A 130 13.88 1.22 -4.09
C ARG A 130 15.06 1.76 -4.90
N ARG A 131 14.83 2.47 -6.02
CA ARG A 131 15.84 3.11 -6.87
C ARG A 131 15.39 4.50 -7.30
N THR A 132 16.17 5.49 -6.95
CA THR A 132 16.14 6.81 -7.57
C THR A 132 16.89 6.75 -8.90
N GLN A 133 16.23 6.46 -10.00
CA GLN A 133 16.70 6.92 -11.30
C GLN A 133 15.80 8.07 -11.71
N THR A 134 16.25 9.27 -11.45
CA THR A 134 15.74 10.48 -12.05
C THR A 134 16.35 10.62 -13.43
N GLU A 135 15.80 9.93 -14.40
CA GLU A 135 15.87 10.30 -15.78
C GLU A 135 14.45 10.46 -16.29
N ALA A 136 13.83 11.56 -15.87
CA ALA A 136 12.69 12.06 -16.63
C ALA A 136 13.28 12.84 -17.82
N PRO A 137 12.86 12.55 -19.06
CA PRO A 137 13.22 13.39 -20.18
C PRO A 137 12.69 14.80 -19.89
N TYR A 138 13.48 15.78 -20.22
CA TYR A 138 13.20 17.21 -20.11
C TYR A 138 11.78 17.52 -20.64
N ALA A 139 10.88 17.87 -19.75
CA ALA A 139 9.57 18.41 -20.11
C ALA A 139 9.56 19.91 -19.80
N PRO A 140 9.09 20.75 -20.75
CA PRO A 140 8.96 22.19 -20.52
C PRO A 140 7.98 22.46 -19.35
N PRO A 141 7.99 23.66 -18.76
CA PRO A 141 7.11 24.00 -17.65
C PRO A 141 5.65 23.78 -18.04
N LEU A 142 4.99 22.87 -17.36
CA LEU A 142 3.67 22.38 -17.72
C LEU A 142 2.57 23.24 -17.07
N PRO A 143 1.46 23.51 -17.77
CA PRO A 143 0.31 24.22 -17.22
C PRO A 143 -0.36 23.47 -16.04
N PRO A 144 -1.26 24.09 -15.25
CA PRO A 144 -1.63 23.69 -13.88
C PRO A 144 -2.50 22.43 -13.73
N CYS A 145 -2.45 21.46 -14.65
CA CYS A 145 -3.29 20.24 -14.61
C CYS A 145 -2.58 18.99 -15.10
N TYR A 146 -1.42 18.63 -14.53
CA TYR A 146 -0.76 17.39 -14.95
C TYR A 146 -0.78 16.31 -13.87
N VAL A 147 -1.21 15.15 -14.31
CA VAL A 147 -1.17 13.88 -13.58
C VAL A 147 0.17 13.23 -13.89
N TYR A 148 1.05 13.14 -12.92
CA TYR A 148 2.19 12.25 -12.99
C TYR A 148 1.77 10.89 -12.47
N TYR A 149 1.78 9.89 -13.33
CA TYR A 149 1.57 8.52 -12.90
C TYR A 149 2.92 7.89 -12.59
N VAL A 150 3.12 7.50 -11.36
CA VAL A 150 4.25 6.67 -10.93
C VAL A 150 3.62 5.44 -10.29
N THR A 151 3.79 4.25 -10.85
CA THR A 151 3.19 3.00 -10.35
C THR A 151 4.06 2.35 -9.30
N ILE A 152 3.54 1.98 -8.13
CA ILE A 152 4.23 1.12 -7.19
C ILE A 152 3.92 -0.32 -7.55
N MET A 153 4.91 -1.06 -8.02
CA MET A 153 4.83 -2.50 -8.22
C MET A 153 5.92 -3.15 -7.37
N PRO A 154 5.59 -3.74 -6.21
CA PRO A 154 6.46 -4.73 -5.61
C PRO A 154 6.42 -5.99 -6.47
N THR A 155 7.58 -6.55 -6.79
CA THR A 155 7.63 -7.85 -7.45
C THR A 155 7.51 -8.93 -6.35
N PRO A 156 6.49 -9.80 -6.34
CA PRO A 156 5.43 -10.07 -7.32
C PRO A 156 4.01 -9.55 -6.97
N MET A 157 3.86 -8.52 -6.16
CA MET A 157 2.56 -8.04 -5.69
C MET A 157 2.14 -6.71 -6.35
N PHE A 158 0.89 -6.62 -6.81
CA PHE A 158 0.26 -5.38 -7.26
C PHE A 158 -0.41 -4.66 -6.09
N MET A 159 -0.18 -3.37 -5.95
CA MET A 159 -0.89 -2.50 -5.03
C MET A 159 -1.70 -1.46 -5.80
N THR A 160 -3.00 -1.41 -5.58
CA THR A 160 -3.86 -0.36 -6.12
C THR A 160 -4.36 0.51 -4.97
N LEU A 161 -4.01 1.81 -5.01
CA LEU A 161 -4.56 2.85 -4.15
C LEU A 161 -5.57 3.65 -4.99
N PHE A 162 -6.81 3.69 -4.57
CA PHE A 162 -7.86 4.53 -5.15
C PHE A 162 -7.99 5.84 -4.40
#